data_eed9173acbe95a9dadd899d9d5b68ee6
#
_entry.id   eed9173acbe95a9dadd899d9d5b68ee6
#
_cell.length_a   1.000
_cell.length_b   1.000
_cell.length_c   1.000
_cell.angle_alpha   90.00
_cell.angle_beta   90.00
_cell.angle_gamma   90.00
#
_symmetry.space_group_name_H-M   'P 1'
#
loop_
_entity.id
_entity.type
_entity.pdbx_description
1 polymer ?
#
loop_
_entity_poly.entity_id
_entity_poly.type
_entity_poly.pdbx_seq_one_letter_code
_entity_poly.pdbx_strand_id
1 'polypeptide(L)'
;MTARPSLVTDTDVALLRSLAREASVVAASRSVGISRDRAIYRLARLERAFGGPVVTGVRGGRSHGGSVLTSLGDRIVREGFDSVELLRSRPVAPLSLPNRVEGIYRRLPVPEVVLERGLRLRVAFAAEEGERVAALLDPESILVARRKFPSSARNVLPGVVDRVEAGPGVRGRTLVVRSGRTTFRVAITEEPVRQLHLRPGARVWLYVKATAIRRVGPLGRRLTRGSPRS
;
A
#
# COMPACT_ATOMS: atom_id res chain seq x y z
N MET A 1 -19.89 4.09 -25.47
CA MET A 1 -19.21 4.22 -24.17
C MET A 1 -17.73 4.42 -24.46
N THR A 2 -17.26 5.65 -24.47
CA THR A 2 -15.86 6.00 -24.71
C THR A 2 -15.08 5.78 -23.41
N ALA A 3 -14.17 4.82 -23.40
CA ALA A 3 -13.26 4.59 -22.29
C ALA A 3 -12.47 5.88 -22.01
N ARG A 4 -12.56 6.42 -20.80
CA ARG A 4 -11.72 7.54 -20.36
C ARG A 4 -10.25 7.11 -20.46
N PRO A 5 -9.36 7.89 -21.06
CA PRO A 5 -7.96 7.52 -21.15
C PRO A 5 -7.38 7.36 -19.74
N SER A 6 -6.77 6.22 -19.47
CA SER A 6 -6.01 5.95 -18.25
C SER A 6 -4.95 7.04 -18.05
N LEU A 7 -4.86 7.61 -16.85
CA LEU A 7 -3.87 8.66 -16.55
C LEU A 7 -2.44 8.15 -16.65
N VAL A 8 -2.23 6.90 -16.32
CA VAL A 8 -0.96 6.18 -16.44
C VAL A 8 -1.13 5.12 -17.52
N THR A 9 -0.22 5.08 -18.45
CA THR A 9 -0.21 4.11 -19.55
C THR A 9 0.86 3.05 -19.30
N ASP A 10 0.77 1.91 -20.00
CA ASP A 10 1.83 0.87 -19.97
C ASP A 10 3.22 1.44 -20.28
N THR A 11 3.28 2.39 -21.19
CA THR A 11 4.52 3.09 -21.53
C THR A 11 5.07 3.90 -20.36
N ASP A 12 4.23 4.49 -19.50
CA ASP A 12 4.67 5.24 -18.32
C ASP A 12 5.25 4.31 -17.27
N VAL A 13 4.61 3.16 -17.04
CA VAL A 13 5.13 2.14 -16.12
C VAL A 13 6.42 1.52 -16.64
N ALA A 14 6.48 1.21 -17.93
CA ALA A 14 7.70 0.69 -18.54
C ALA A 14 8.86 1.69 -18.44
N LEU A 15 8.61 2.99 -18.66
CA LEU A 15 9.58 4.06 -18.50
C LEU A 15 10.11 4.16 -17.07
N LEU A 16 9.23 4.16 -16.08
CA LEU A 16 9.63 4.22 -14.67
C LEU A 16 10.41 2.97 -14.24
N ARG A 17 10.00 1.77 -14.68
CA ARG A 17 10.73 0.53 -14.42
C ARG A 17 12.13 0.55 -15.04
N SER A 18 12.26 1.05 -16.26
CA SER A 18 13.54 1.18 -16.93
C SER A 18 14.43 2.20 -16.22
N LEU A 19 13.86 3.33 -15.78
CA LEU A 19 14.56 4.34 -14.97
C LEU A 19 15.10 3.77 -13.66
N ALA A 20 14.33 2.91 -12.98
CA ALA A 20 14.79 2.24 -11.75
C ALA A 20 16.03 1.36 -11.97
N ARG A 21 16.20 0.79 -13.16
CA ARG A 21 17.34 -0.09 -13.52
C ARG A 21 18.53 0.69 -14.04
N GLU A 22 18.29 1.66 -14.89
CA GLU A 22 19.32 2.31 -15.69
C GLU A 22 19.79 3.64 -15.10
N ALA A 23 19.07 4.19 -14.12
CA ALA A 23 19.35 5.46 -13.47
C ALA A 23 19.59 6.63 -14.45
N SER A 24 19.06 6.56 -15.67
CA SER A 24 19.23 7.53 -16.74
C SER A 24 17.97 7.64 -17.58
N VAL A 25 17.43 8.88 -17.73
CA VAL A 25 16.26 9.14 -18.59
C VAL A 25 16.55 8.82 -20.05
N VAL A 26 17.78 9.06 -20.50
CA VAL A 26 18.19 8.79 -21.88
C VAL A 26 18.24 7.27 -22.16
N ALA A 27 18.86 6.51 -21.25
CA ALA A 27 18.91 5.05 -21.38
C ALA A 27 17.49 4.47 -21.28
N ALA A 28 16.70 4.85 -20.28
CA ALA A 28 15.33 4.38 -20.10
C ALA A 28 14.41 4.72 -21.28
N SER A 29 14.56 5.90 -21.90
CA SER A 29 13.75 6.26 -23.07
C SER A 29 14.07 5.35 -24.27
N ARG A 30 15.34 5.01 -24.48
CA ARG A 30 15.77 4.08 -25.55
C ARG A 30 15.22 2.67 -25.30
N SER A 31 15.32 2.16 -24.08
CA SER A 31 14.80 0.84 -23.69
C SER A 31 13.30 0.69 -23.90
N VAL A 32 12.56 1.79 -23.81
CA VAL A 32 11.10 1.83 -24.01
C VAL A 32 10.71 2.19 -25.44
N GLY A 33 11.68 2.54 -26.30
CA GLY A 33 11.42 2.89 -27.71
C GLY A 33 10.76 4.25 -27.90
N ILE A 34 11.02 5.24 -27.02
CA ILE A 34 10.52 6.61 -27.13
C ILE A 34 11.65 7.63 -27.17
N SER A 35 11.40 8.82 -27.71
CA SER A 35 12.37 9.90 -27.68
C SER A 35 12.60 10.41 -26.26
N ARG A 36 13.77 11.00 -25.99
CA ARG A 36 14.09 11.63 -24.71
C ARG A 36 13.05 12.69 -24.31
N ASP A 37 12.65 13.54 -25.26
CA ASP A 37 11.70 14.63 -25.00
C ASP A 37 10.31 14.07 -24.65
N ARG A 38 9.92 12.99 -25.31
CA ARG A 38 8.66 12.30 -24.98
C ARG A 38 8.72 11.65 -23.59
N ALA A 39 9.87 11.12 -23.19
CA ALA A 39 10.08 10.61 -21.84
C ALA A 39 9.95 11.73 -20.79
N ILE A 40 10.63 12.87 -21.01
CA ILE A 40 10.55 14.04 -20.13
C ILE A 40 9.12 14.56 -20.02
N TYR A 41 8.42 14.69 -21.16
CA TYR A 41 7.02 15.10 -21.18
C TYR A 41 6.12 14.17 -20.36
N ARG A 42 6.32 12.84 -20.49
CA ARG A 42 5.57 11.83 -19.74
C ARG A 42 5.83 11.92 -18.25
N LEU A 43 7.09 12.06 -17.83
CA LEU A 43 7.45 12.25 -16.42
C LEU A 43 6.81 13.52 -15.85
N ALA A 44 6.93 14.67 -16.54
CA ALA A 44 6.32 15.92 -16.10
C ALA A 44 4.78 15.85 -16.06
N ARG A 45 4.16 15.07 -16.95
CA ARG A 45 2.73 14.79 -16.91
C ARG A 45 2.33 13.99 -15.67
N LEU A 46 3.09 12.96 -15.33
CA LEU A 46 2.88 12.17 -14.11
C LEU A 46 3.04 13.05 -12.87
N GLU A 47 4.12 13.84 -12.78
CA GLU A 47 4.38 14.74 -11.67
C GLU A 47 3.26 15.74 -11.42
N ARG A 48 2.76 16.37 -12.50
CA ARG A 48 1.58 17.26 -12.41
C ARG A 48 0.32 16.51 -11.97
N ALA A 49 0.15 15.29 -12.44
CA ALA A 49 -1.02 14.48 -12.14
C ALA A 49 -1.06 13.99 -10.69
N PHE A 50 0.11 13.71 -10.13
CA PHE A 50 0.27 13.16 -8.77
C PHE A 50 0.68 14.21 -7.73
N GLY A 51 0.92 15.45 -8.16
CA GLY A 51 1.26 16.56 -7.27
C GLY A 51 2.64 16.46 -6.62
N GLY A 52 3.59 15.73 -7.23
CA GLY A 52 4.93 15.60 -6.70
C GLY A 52 5.92 14.96 -7.68
N PRO A 53 7.23 15.08 -7.44
CA PRO A 53 8.24 14.53 -8.32
C PRO A 53 8.20 12.99 -8.31
N VAL A 54 8.22 12.37 -9.48
CA VAL A 54 8.33 10.91 -9.66
C VAL A 54 9.78 10.48 -9.88
N VAL A 55 10.64 11.43 -10.27
CA VAL A 55 12.07 11.23 -10.50
C VAL A 55 12.85 12.38 -9.86
N THR A 56 14.01 12.08 -9.28
CA THR A 56 14.94 13.09 -8.78
C THR A 56 16.32 12.90 -9.38
N GLY A 57 17.02 14.00 -9.65
CA GLY A 57 18.39 13.98 -10.12
C GLY A 57 19.36 13.70 -8.96
N VAL A 58 20.31 12.80 -9.17
CA VAL A 58 21.43 12.59 -8.26
C VAL A 58 22.63 13.34 -8.82
N ARG A 59 23.16 14.33 -8.06
CA ARG A 59 24.42 14.97 -8.41
C ARG A 59 25.54 13.94 -8.23
N GLY A 60 26.06 13.46 -9.34
CA GLY A 60 27.27 12.65 -9.35
C GLY A 60 28.50 13.55 -9.39
N GLY A 61 29.53 13.21 -8.62
CA GLY A 61 30.88 13.70 -8.82
C GLY A 61 31.36 13.35 -10.25
N ARG A 62 32.62 13.32 -10.57
CA ARG A 62 33.27 13.15 -11.90
C ARG A 62 32.62 12.28 -13.00
N SER A 63 31.47 11.61 -12.76
CA SER A 63 30.69 10.86 -13.76
C SER A 63 29.22 11.33 -13.74
N HIS A 64 28.69 11.67 -14.88
CA HIS A 64 27.38 12.15 -15.26
C HIS A 64 26.25 11.89 -14.24
N GLY A 65 25.54 12.95 -13.83
CA GLY A 65 24.42 12.86 -12.89
C GLY A 65 23.36 11.84 -13.32
N GLY A 66 22.90 11.02 -12.38
CA GLY A 66 21.87 10.00 -12.58
C GLY A 66 20.48 10.53 -12.25
N SER A 67 19.47 9.75 -12.65
CA SER A 67 18.06 9.98 -12.28
C SER A 67 17.55 8.76 -11.54
N VAL A 68 17.02 8.95 -10.33
CA VAL A 68 16.45 7.86 -9.53
C VAL A 68 14.96 8.11 -9.27
N LEU A 69 14.20 7.03 -9.10
CA LEU A 69 12.81 7.16 -8.72
C LEU A 69 12.69 7.73 -7.30
N THR A 70 11.70 8.58 -7.11
CA THR A 70 11.27 8.98 -5.77
C THR A 70 10.39 7.87 -5.17
N SER A 71 10.05 8.00 -3.88
CA SER A 71 9.07 7.11 -3.23
C SER A 71 7.72 7.08 -3.97
N LEU A 72 7.32 8.19 -4.61
CA LEU A 72 6.13 8.26 -5.45
C LEU A 72 6.31 7.47 -6.75
N GLY A 73 7.45 7.64 -7.44
CA GLY A 73 7.78 6.88 -8.65
C GLY A 73 7.83 5.37 -8.41
N ASP A 74 8.47 4.96 -7.34
CA ASP A 74 8.52 3.57 -6.90
C ASP A 74 7.13 2.98 -6.60
N ARG A 75 6.26 3.78 -6.00
CA ARG A 75 4.89 3.38 -5.70
C ARG A 75 4.08 3.16 -6.98
N ILE A 76 4.16 4.07 -7.96
CA ILE A 76 3.50 3.92 -9.27
C ILE A 76 3.95 2.62 -9.96
N VAL A 77 5.24 2.28 -9.87
CA VAL A 77 5.77 1.04 -10.46
C VAL A 77 5.26 -0.22 -9.76
N ARG A 78 5.13 -0.19 -8.43
CA ARG A 78 4.73 -1.36 -7.64
C ARG A 78 3.22 -1.62 -7.62
N GLU A 79 2.44 -0.56 -7.61
CA GLU A 79 0.98 -0.66 -7.44
C GLU A 79 0.23 -0.83 -8.76
N GLY A 80 0.86 -0.56 -9.90
CA GLY A 80 0.25 -0.73 -11.21
C GLY A 80 -0.92 0.24 -11.50
N PHE A 81 -1.68 -0.03 -12.57
CA PHE A 81 -2.71 0.87 -13.10
C PHE A 81 -3.94 1.05 -12.21
N ASP A 82 -4.38 -0.01 -11.53
CA ASP A 82 -5.63 0.00 -10.78
C ASP A 82 -5.54 0.86 -9.52
N SER A 83 -4.32 1.01 -8.98
CA SER A 83 -4.08 1.81 -7.77
C SER A 83 -3.99 3.31 -8.04
N VAL A 84 -3.78 3.72 -9.29
CA VAL A 84 -3.64 5.13 -9.68
C VAL A 84 -4.97 5.88 -9.64
N GLU A 85 -6.06 5.25 -10.05
CA GLU A 85 -7.42 5.79 -9.91
C GLU A 85 -7.74 6.02 -8.43
N LEU A 86 -7.34 5.10 -7.56
CA LEU A 86 -7.52 5.22 -6.11
C LEU A 86 -6.69 6.36 -5.49
N LEU A 87 -5.50 6.64 -6.02
CA LEU A 87 -4.63 7.73 -5.53
C LEU A 87 -5.14 9.11 -5.93
N ARG A 88 -5.93 9.21 -7.02
CA ARG A 88 -6.54 10.47 -7.48
C ARG A 88 -7.80 10.87 -6.72
N SER A 89 -8.58 9.90 -6.31
CA SER A 89 -9.82 10.14 -5.55
C SER A 89 -9.57 10.46 -4.08
N ARG A 90 -8.31 10.40 -3.62
CA ARG A 90 -7.94 10.78 -2.27
C ARG A 90 -7.43 12.22 -2.25
N PRO A 91 -8.13 13.15 -1.59
CA PRO A 91 -7.52 14.40 -1.19
C PRO A 91 -6.25 14.09 -0.40
N VAL A 92 -5.19 14.91 -0.56
CA VAL A 92 -3.92 14.82 0.18
C VAL A 92 -4.18 15.21 1.64
N ALA A 93 -4.98 14.39 2.33
CA ALA A 93 -4.99 14.35 3.78
C ALA A 93 -3.98 13.29 4.23
N PRO A 94 -3.34 13.42 5.39
CA PRO A 94 -2.44 12.39 5.86
C PRO A 94 -3.19 11.06 5.84
N LEU A 95 -2.78 10.20 4.92
CA LEU A 95 -3.27 8.83 4.80
C LEU A 95 -3.19 8.23 6.20
N SER A 96 -4.30 7.71 6.69
CA SER A 96 -4.27 6.90 7.90
C SER A 96 -3.18 5.87 7.72
N LEU A 97 -2.17 5.88 8.59
CA LEU A 97 -1.06 4.94 8.50
C LEU A 97 -1.65 3.53 8.41
N PRO A 98 -1.23 2.71 7.43
CA PRO A 98 -1.75 1.36 7.28
C PRO A 98 -1.45 0.55 8.54
N ASN A 99 -2.38 -0.33 8.89
CA ASN A 99 -2.14 -1.30 9.94
C ASN A 99 -1.04 -2.26 9.49
N ARG A 100 0.12 -2.22 10.13
CA ARG A 100 1.20 -3.16 9.92
C ARG A 100 1.10 -4.27 10.95
N VAL A 101 1.02 -5.50 10.48
CA VAL A 101 1.02 -6.69 11.32
C VAL A 101 2.13 -7.64 10.85
N GLU A 102 2.75 -8.33 11.78
CA GLU A 102 3.82 -9.30 11.49
C GLU A 102 3.44 -10.68 12.03
N GLY A 103 3.80 -11.71 11.30
CA GLY A 103 3.48 -13.08 11.68
C GLY A 103 4.18 -14.11 10.80
N ILE A 104 3.85 -15.35 11.05
CA ILE A 104 4.37 -16.51 10.30
C ILE A 104 3.34 -16.90 9.25
N TYR A 105 3.78 -17.01 8.01
CA TYR A 105 2.96 -17.47 6.91
C TYR A 105 2.74 -18.98 7.00
N ARG A 106 1.48 -19.39 6.74
CA ARG A 106 1.05 -20.79 6.64
C ARG A 106 0.27 -20.95 5.33
N ARG A 107 0.64 -21.98 4.56
CA ARG A 107 0.05 -22.24 3.24
C ARG A 107 -1.21 -23.08 3.31
N LEU A 108 -1.25 -24.09 4.16
CA LEU A 108 -2.32 -25.07 4.20
C LEU A 108 -3.22 -24.96 5.43
N PRO A 109 -4.49 -25.27 5.28
CA PRO A 109 -5.27 -25.57 4.07
C PRO A 109 -5.64 -24.30 3.28
N VAL A 110 -5.49 -23.12 3.87
CA VAL A 110 -5.76 -21.81 3.25
C VAL A 110 -4.62 -20.87 3.63
N PRO A 111 -4.09 -20.09 2.69
CA PRO A 111 -3.04 -19.14 3.00
C PRO A 111 -3.42 -18.19 4.13
N GLU A 112 -2.62 -18.15 5.18
CA GLU A 112 -2.84 -17.30 6.35
C GLU A 112 -1.52 -16.77 6.93
N VAL A 113 -1.61 -15.67 7.65
CA VAL A 113 -0.54 -15.15 8.50
C VAL A 113 -0.97 -15.30 9.95
N VAL A 114 -0.22 -16.08 10.71
CA VAL A 114 -0.42 -16.27 12.14
C VAL A 114 0.42 -15.24 12.88
N LEU A 115 -0.24 -14.26 13.50
CA LEU A 115 0.41 -13.21 14.25
C LEU A 115 0.98 -13.76 15.56
N GLU A 116 2.01 -13.12 16.13
CA GLU A 116 2.69 -13.53 17.36
C GLU A 116 1.76 -13.78 18.56
N ARG A 117 0.54 -13.22 18.50
CA ARG A 117 -0.46 -13.34 19.57
C ARG A 117 -1.63 -14.26 19.20
N GLY A 118 -1.41 -15.14 18.21
CA GLY A 118 -2.35 -16.19 17.83
C GLY A 118 -3.51 -15.75 16.93
N LEU A 119 -3.64 -14.48 16.59
CA LEU A 119 -4.63 -14.01 15.63
C LEU A 119 -4.22 -14.51 14.24
N ARG A 120 -5.18 -15.08 13.49
CA ARG A 120 -4.96 -15.60 12.14
C ARG A 120 -5.62 -14.69 11.11
N LEU A 121 -4.88 -14.30 10.10
CA LEU A 121 -5.36 -13.50 8.98
C LEU A 121 -5.22 -14.30 7.68
N ARG A 122 -6.32 -14.67 7.06
CA ARG A 122 -6.34 -15.26 5.72
C ARG A 122 -5.90 -14.24 4.70
N VAL A 123 -4.98 -14.61 3.83
CA VAL A 123 -4.36 -13.71 2.85
C VAL A 123 -4.50 -14.27 1.44
N ALA A 124 -4.36 -13.42 0.43
CA ALA A 124 -4.41 -13.81 -0.98
C ALA A 124 -3.01 -13.83 -1.65
N PHE A 125 -1.97 -13.41 -0.93
CA PHE A 125 -0.61 -13.49 -1.43
C PHE A 125 0.06 -14.83 -1.09
N ALA A 126 1.12 -15.16 -1.83
CA ALA A 126 1.97 -16.32 -1.57
C ALA A 126 3.25 -15.91 -0.83
N ALA A 127 3.75 -16.82 0.02
CA ALA A 127 5.05 -16.75 0.67
C ALA A 127 5.56 -18.18 0.91
N GLU A 128 6.74 -18.33 1.46
CA GLU A 128 7.28 -19.63 1.85
C GLU A 128 6.63 -20.12 3.16
N GLU A 129 6.42 -21.43 3.27
CA GLU A 129 5.89 -22.03 4.51
C GLU A 129 6.82 -21.72 5.68
N GLY A 130 6.27 -21.17 6.76
CA GLY A 130 7.05 -20.76 7.93
C GLY A 130 7.77 -19.42 7.80
N GLU A 131 7.67 -18.74 6.65
CA GLU A 131 8.29 -17.43 6.46
C GLU A 131 7.68 -16.38 7.40
N ARG A 132 8.55 -15.57 8.02
CA ARG A 132 8.13 -14.39 8.76
C ARG A 132 7.79 -13.27 7.76
N VAL A 133 6.53 -12.86 7.71
CA VAL A 133 6.03 -11.85 6.80
C VAL A 133 5.47 -10.65 7.55
N ALA A 134 5.62 -9.48 6.97
CA ALA A 134 4.86 -8.30 7.35
C ALA A 134 3.72 -8.09 6.34
N ALA A 135 2.54 -7.78 6.86
CA ALA A 135 1.36 -7.49 6.06
C ALA A 135 0.81 -6.11 6.39
N LEU A 136 0.29 -5.43 5.38
CA LEU A 136 -0.36 -4.13 5.50
C LEU A 136 -1.84 -4.26 5.24
N LEU A 137 -2.63 -3.61 6.08
CA LEU A 137 -4.08 -3.46 5.94
C LEU A 137 -4.42 -1.97 5.95
N ASP A 138 -4.98 -1.48 4.86
CA ASP A 138 -5.43 -0.10 4.80
C ASP A 138 -6.64 0.10 5.73
N PRO A 139 -6.64 1.14 6.59
CA PRO A 139 -7.74 1.40 7.52
C PRO A 139 -9.11 1.52 6.84
N GLU A 140 -9.13 2.00 5.59
CA GLU A 140 -10.36 2.18 4.79
C GLU A 140 -10.87 0.86 4.19
N SER A 141 -10.04 -0.18 4.13
CA SER A 141 -10.44 -1.50 3.64
C SER A 141 -11.10 -2.38 4.72
N ILE A 142 -11.19 -1.88 5.95
CA ILE A 142 -11.76 -2.59 7.09
C ILE A 142 -13.20 -2.13 7.29
N LEU A 143 -14.16 -3.01 7.08
CA LEU A 143 -15.56 -2.75 7.39
C LEU A 143 -15.85 -3.06 8.86
N VAL A 144 -16.64 -2.20 9.51
CA VAL A 144 -17.09 -2.38 10.89
C VAL A 144 -18.59 -2.69 10.94
N ALA A 145 -18.97 -3.65 11.76
CA ALA A 145 -20.37 -4.00 12.00
C ALA A 145 -20.65 -4.27 13.47
N ARG A 146 -21.88 -4.02 13.92
CA ARG A 146 -22.32 -4.31 15.29
C ARG A 146 -22.71 -5.78 15.48
N ARG A 147 -23.10 -6.44 14.40
CA ARG A 147 -23.50 -7.85 14.39
C ARG A 147 -22.76 -8.58 13.30
N LYS A 148 -22.53 -9.86 13.49
CA LYS A 148 -21.95 -10.72 12.48
C LYS A 148 -22.98 -10.99 11.37
N PHE A 149 -22.57 -10.90 10.10
CA PHE A 149 -23.40 -11.17 8.93
C PHE A 149 -22.62 -11.95 7.87
N PRO A 150 -23.30 -12.72 6.99
CA PRO A 150 -22.64 -13.37 5.87
C PRO A 150 -22.02 -12.37 4.91
N SER A 151 -20.75 -12.59 4.50
CA SER A 151 -20.05 -11.70 3.58
C SER A 151 -18.94 -12.44 2.83
N SER A 152 -18.39 -11.81 1.80
CA SER A 152 -17.22 -12.29 1.07
C SER A 152 -15.88 -12.04 1.79
N ALA A 153 -15.89 -11.37 2.94
CA ALA A 153 -14.69 -11.17 3.74
C ALA A 153 -14.28 -12.49 4.40
N ARG A 154 -13.03 -12.88 4.16
CA ARG A 154 -12.48 -14.12 4.73
C ARG A 154 -11.99 -13.93 6.17
N ASN A 155 -11.75 -12.68 6.57
CA ASN A 155 -11.35 -12.33 7.94
C ASN A 155 -12.51 -11.62 8.60
N VAL A 156 -13.09 -12.24 9.61
CA VAL A 156 -14.17 -11.69 10.44
C VAL A 156 -13.72 -11.77 11.89
N LEU A 157 -13.27 -10.64 12.42
CA LEU A 157 -12.58 -10.55 13.70
C LEU A 157 -13.47 -9.87 14.74
N PRO A 158 -13.70 -10.46 15.91
CA PRO A 158 -14.37 -9.77 17.01
C PRO A 158 -13.45 -8.67 17.54
N GLY A 159 -14.00 -7.53 17.89
CA GLY A 159 -13.22 -6.43 18.44
C GLY A 159 -14.00 -5.59 19.43
N VAL A 160 -13.25 -4.78 20.17
CA VAL A 160 -13.77 -3.76 21.08
C VAL A 160 -13.18 -2.43 20.65
N VAL A 161 -14.01 -1.41 20.52
CA VAL A 161 -13.56 -0.05 20.26
C VAL A 161 -12.85 0.48 21.52
N ASP A 162 -11.57 0.79 21.40
CA ASP A 162 -10.81 1.39 22.50
C ASP A 162 -11.03 2.91 22.52
N ARG A 163 -11.01 3.57 21.34
CA ARG A 163 -11.27 5.00 21.20
C ARG A 163 -11.67 5.39 19.79
N VAL A 164 -12.24 6.59 19.67
CA VAL A 164 -12.59 7.24 18.41
C VAL A 164 -11.78 8.52 18.30
N GLU A 165 -11.00 8.66 17.26
CA GLU A 165 -10.12 9.81 17.01
C GLU A 165 -10.63 10.61 15.81
N ALA A 166 -10.17 11.85 15.68
CA ALA A 166 -10.30 12.58 14.41
C ALA A 166 -9.61 11.80 13.30
N GLY A 167 -10.27 11.67 12.16
CA GLY A 167 -9.76 10.98 10.99
C GLY A 167 -9.49 11.96 9.84
N PRO A 168 -9.02 11.47 8.71
CA PRO A 168 -8.76 12.29 7.54
C PRO A 168 -10.05 12.88 6.96
N GLY A 169 -9.97 14.14 6.51
CA GLY A 169 -11.10 14.87 5.94
C GLY A 169 -12.06 15.47 6.98
N VAL A 170 -12.97 16.32 6.52
CA VAL A 170 -13.84 17.16 7.37
C VAL A 170 -14.76 16.33 8.28
N ARG A 171 -15.17 15.15 7.84
CA ARG A 171 -16.07 14.25 8.61
C ARG A 171 -15.45 12.87 8.83
N GLY A 172 -14.14 12.73 8.64
CA GLY A 172 -13.42 11.48 8.87
C GLY A 172 -13.25 11.19 10.36
N ARG A 173 -13.33 9.93 10.73
CA ARG A 173 -13.02 9.42 12.07
C ARG A 173 -12.09 8.21 11.92
N THR A 174 -11.27 8.00 12.91
CA THR A 174 -10.48 6.77 13.04
C THR A 174 -10.91 6.03 14.27
N LEU A 175 -11.41 4.82 14.09
CA LEU A 175 -11.64 3.92 15.23
C LEU A 175 -10.34 3.19 15.52
N VAL A 176 -9.98 3.13 16.78
CA VAL A 176 -8.95 2.24 17.30
C VAL A 176 -9.67 1.05 17.92
N VAL A 177 -9.52 -0.12 17.30
CA VAL A 177 -10.27 -1.33 17.68
C VAL A 177 -9.28 -2.41 18.09
N ARG A 178 -9.46 -2.96 19.26
CA ARG A 178 -8.68 -4.08 19.76
C ARG A 178 -9.38 -5.40 19.44
N SER A 179 -8.68 -6.28 18.74
CA SER A 179 -9.11 -7.65 18.46
C SER A 179 -8.10 -8.62 19.08
N GLY A 180 -8.50 -9.29 20.15
CA GLY A 180 -7.57 -10.02 21.00
C GLY A 180 -6.49 -9.07 21.57
N ARG A 181 -5.23 -9.35 21.23
CA ARG A 181 -4.08 -8.51 21.63
C ARG A 181 -3.55 -7.62 20.50
N THR A 182 -4.21 -7.61 19.36
CA THR A 182 -3.84 -6.79 18.19
C THR A 182 -4.77 -5.60 18.09
N THR A 183 -4.20 -4.43 17.79
CA THR A 183 -4.95 -3.19 17.62
C THR A 183 -5.00 -2.83 16.13
N PHE A 184 -6.19 -2.49 15.65
CA PHE A 184 -6.44 -2.04 14.28
C PHE A 184 -6.96 -0.61 14.29
N ARG A 185 -6.46 0.18 13.35
CA ARG A 185 -7.02 1.48 13.01
C ARG A 185 -7.98 1.31 11.84
N VAL A 186 -9.16 1.85 11.94
CA VAL A 186 -10.21 1.75 10.93
C VAL A 186 -10.69 3.15 10.56
N ALA A 187 -10.57 3.52 9.29
CA ALA A 187 -11.08 4.78 8.80
C ALA A 187 -12.58 4.67 8.51
N ILE A 188 -13.34 5.61 9.00
CA ILE A 188 -14.80 5.62 8.90
C ILE A 188 -15.30 7.07 8.86
N THR A 189 -16.48 7.31 8.35
CA THR A 189 -17.12 8.62 8.43
C THR A 189 -17.92 8.79 9.74
N GLU A 190 -18.24 10.01 10.07
CA GLU A 190 -18.94 10.34 11.33
C GLU A 190 -20.34 9.73 11.42
N GLU A 191 -21.06 9.66 10.29
CA GLU A 191 -22.43 9.15 10.28
C GLU A 191 -22.54 7.70 10.75
N PRO A 192 -21.79 6.72 10.24
CA PRO A 192 -21.77 5.35 10.77
C PRO A 192 -21.32 5.29 12.25
N VAL A 193 -20.43 6.18 12.70
CA VAL A 193 -20.06 6.22 14.13
C VAL A 193 -21.26 6.49 14.98
N ARG A 194 -22.14 7.42 14.59
CA ARG A 194 -23.39 7.74 15.29
C ARG A 194 -24.43 6.62 15.16
N GLN A 195 -24.70 6.17 13.91
CA GLN A 195 -25.73 5.15 13.63
C GLN A 195 -25.43 3.82 14.32
N LEU A 196 -24.19 3.40 14.36
CA LEU A 196 -23.76 2.16 14.97
C LEU A 196 -23.39 2.32 16.45
N HIS A 197 -23.55 3.52 17.01
CA HIS A 197 -23.17 3.83 18.41
C HIS A 197 -21.74 3.37 18.75
N LEU A 198 -20.78 3.70 17.88
CA LEU A 198 -19.38 3.33 18.04
C LEU A 198 -18.69 4.25 19.03
N ARG A 199 -18.60 3.79 20.26
CA ARG A 199 -17.97 4.48 21.40
C ARG A 199 -17.00 3.55 22.12
N PRO A 200 -16.08 4.07 22.95
CA PRO A 200 -15.21 3.21 23.75
C PRO A 200 -16.01 2.13 24.48
N GLY A 201 -15.51 0.90 24.44
CA GLY A 201 -16.16 -0.29 24.97
C GLY A 201 -17.17 -0.95 24.02
N ALA A 202 -17.55 -0.34 22.90
CA ALA A 202 -18.48 -0.94 21.95
C ALA A 202 -17.89 -2.21 21.31
N ARG A 203 -18.63 -3.33 21.40
CA ARG A 203 -18.27 -4.58 20.72
C ARG A 203 -18.63 -4.48 19.24
N VAL A 204 -17.70 -4.86 18.37
CA VAL A 204 -17.83 -4.79 16.92
C VAL A 204 -17.24 -6.03 16.24
N TRP A 205 -17.57 -6.20 14.98
CA TRP A 205 -16.94 -7.15 14.07
C TRP A 205 -16.19 -6.39 12.99
N LEU A 206 -14.92 -6.73 12.78
CA LEU A 206 -14.10 -6.22 11.71
C LEU A 206 -14.12 -7.21 10.55
N TYR A 207 -14.44 -6.74 9.35
CA TYR A 207 -14.46 -7.53 8.13
C TYR A 207 -13.35 -7.08 7.22
N VAL A 208 -12.46 -7.99 6.85
CA VAL A 208 -11.33 -7.72 5.96
C VAL A 208 -11.29 -8.78 4.87
N LYS A 209 -11.28 -8.36 3.60
CA LYS A 209 -11.05 -9.27 2.49
C LYS A 209 -9.61 -9.75 2.50
N ALA A 210 -9.37 -11.03 2.21
CA ALA A 210 -8.01 -11.57 2.08
C ALA A 210 -7.18 -10.82 1.01
N THR A 211 -7.85 -10.36 -0.06
CA THR A 211 -7.26 -9.58 -1.15
C THR A 211 -6.90 -8.15 -0.78
N ALA A 212 -7.44 -7.61 0.31
CA ALA A 212 -7.10 -6.28 0.82
C ALA A 212 -5.84 -6.27 1.69
N ILE A 213 -5.32 -7.45 2.04
CA ILE A 213 -4.10 -7.59 2.83
C ILE A 213 -2.91 -7.73 1.87
N ARG A 214 -1.98 -6.79 1.97
CA ARG A 214 -0.79 -6.74 1.10
C ARG A 214 0.45 -7.20 1.85
N ARG A 215 1.28 -8.02 1.20
CA ARG A 215 2.59 -8.38 1.72
C ARG A 215 3.55 -7.19 1.59
N VAL A 216 4.29 -6.91 2.65
CA VAL A 216 5.46 -6.03 2.59
C VAL A 216 6.68 -6.91 2.38
N GLY A 217 7.50 -6.57 1.39
CA GLY A 217 8.80 -7.23 1.22
C GLY A 217 9.64 -7.08 2.49
N PRO A 218 10.59 -7.99 2.75
CA PRO A 218 11.51 -7.85 3.86
C PRO A 218 12.17 -6.47 3.76
N LEU A 219 12.10 -5.68 4.81
CA LEU A 219 12.93 -4.49 4.98
C LEU A 219 14.38 -4.95 4.76
N GLY A 220 15.00 -4.45 3.69
CA GLY A 220 16.25 -4.90 3.13
C GLY A 220 17.19 -5.57 4.12
N ARG A 221 17.50 -6.84 3.89
CA ARG A 221 18.77 -7.39 4.34
C ARG A 221 19.83 -6.44 3.80
N ARG A 222 20.51 -5.71 4.66
CA ARG A 222 21.82 -5.15 4.31
C ARG A 222 22.60 -6.33 3.73
N LEU A 223 22.87 -6.27 2.44
CA LEU A 223 23.89 -7.14 1.85
C LEU A 223 25.17 -6.81 2.59
N THR A 224 25.51 -7.64 3.57
CA THR A 224 26.86 -7.68 4.10
C THR A 224 27.72 -8.04 2.90
N ARG A 225 28.47 -7.07 2.41
CA ARG A 225 29.53 -7.29 1.43
C ARG A 225 30.43 -8.38 2.00
N GLY A 226 30.36 -9.56 1.40
CA GLY A 226 31.38 -10.56 1.56
C GLY A 226 32.70 -9.97 1.06
N SER A 227 33.62 -9.77 1.95
CA SER A 227 35.02 -9.46 1.60
C SER A 227 35.54 -10.60 0.74
N PRO A 228 36.20 -10.33 -0.39
CA PRO A 228 36.93 -11.36 -1.08
C PRO A 228 38.11 -11.79 -0.18
N ARG A 229 38.16 -13.02 0.19
CA ARG A 229 39.39 -13.63 0.76
C ARG A 229 40.35 -13.87 -0.37
N SER A 230 41.54 -13.37 -0.15
CA SER A 230 42.79 -13.59 -0.89
C SER A 230 43.04 -15.03 -1.23
#